data_450c440b5136d9ed855070e354649591
#
_entry.id   450c440b5136d9ed855070e354649591
#
_cell.length_a   1.000
_cell.length_b   1.000
_cell.length_c   1.000
_cell.angle_alpha   90.00
_cell.angle_beta   90.00
_cell.angle_gamma   90.00
#
_symmetry.space_group_name_H-M   'P 1'
#
loop_
_entity.id
_entity.type
_entity.pdbx_description
1 polymer ?
#
loop_
_entity_poly.entity_id
_entity_poly.type
_entity_poly.pdbx_seq_one_letter_code
_entity_poly.pdbx_strand_id
1 'polypeptide(L)'
;MDLPLISQLRSRLESILLVLDSPASVEALARALGAERDVVSDCLRSIQRELDSRGSGIDLRETQEGWRFYTRTDNAGAVEEFLLDGAQTKLSRAALETLAVVLSLIHI
;
A
#
# COMPACT_ATOMS: atom_id res chain seq x y z
N MET A 1 6.04 4.20 24.99
CA MET A 1 5.02 5.16 24.53
C MET A 1 3.71 4.43 24.33
N ASP A 2 2.67 4.90 24.98
CA ASP A 2 1.34 4.30 24.87
C ASP A 2 0.63 4.85 23.65
N LEU A 3 0.28 3.97 22.73
CA LEU A 3 -0.45 4.36 21.53
C LEU A 3 -1.96 4.25 21.79
N PRO A 4 -2.77 5.20 21.27
CA PRO A 4 -4.21 5.05 21.32
C PRO A 4 -4.66 3.78 20.61
N LEU A 5 -5.83 3.24 20.98
CA LEU A 5 -6.36 2.02 20.37
C LEU A 5 -6.52 2.15 18.86
N ILE A 6 -6.96 3.33 18.39
CA ILE A 6 -7.09 3.58 16.96
C ILE A 6 -5.73 3.49 16.27
N SER A 7 -4.68 3.99 16.92
CA SER A 7 -3.32 3.90 16.39
C SER A 7 -2.82 2.47 16.31
N GLN A 8 -3.23 1.61 17.25
CA GLN A 8 -2.87 0.19 17.21
C GLN A 8 -3.49 -0.51 16.02
N LEU A 9 -4.78 -0.27 15.76
CA LEU A 9 -5.43 -0.84 14.59
C LEU A 9 -4.77 -0.37 13.31
N ARG A 10 -4.50 0.92 13.23
CA ARG A 10 -3.84 1.52 12.07
C ARG A 10 -2.45 0.93 11.86
N SER A 11 -1.70 0.80 12.94
CA SER A 11 -0.34 0.23 12.88
C SER A 11 -0.36 -1.21 12.36
N ARG A 12 -1.28 -2.02 12.87
CA ARG A 12 -1.42 -3.41 12.42
C ARG A 12 -1.83 -3.48 10.98
N LEU A 13 -2.77 -2.63 10.57
CA LEU A 13 -3.25 -2.59 9.19
C LEU A 13 -2.12 -2.20 8.24
N GLU A 14 -1.34 -1.19 8.60
CA GLU A 14 -0.18 -0.80 7.79
C GLU A 14 0.83 -1.94 7.63
N SER A 15 1.04 -2.70 8.70
CA SER A 15 1.97 -3.84 8.65
C SER A 15 1.48 -4.91 7.69
N ILE A 16 0.18 -5.20 7.70
CA ILE A 16 -0.40 -6.18 6.78
C ILE A 16 -0.28 -5.66 5.34
N LEU A 17 -0.64 -4.40 5.12
CA LEU A 17 -0.56 -3.81 3.78
C LEU A 17 0.85 -3.87 3.21
N LEU A 18 1.84 -3.71 4.07
CA LEU A 18 3.25 -3.73 3.64
C LEU A 18 3.68 -5.08 3.10
N VAL A 19 3.16 -6.18 3.66
CA VAL A 19 3.58 -7.53 3.28
C VAL A 19 2.70 -8.17 2.20
N LEU A 20 1.63 -7.49 1.77
CA LEU A 20 0.75 -8.04 0.75
C LEU A 20 1.48 -8.13 -0.59
N ASP A 21 1.37 -9.27 -1.25
CA ASP A 21 1.85 -9.43 -2.62
C ASP A 21 0.70 -9.40 -3.63
N SER A 22 -0.51 -9.20 -3.16
CA SER A 22 -1.71 -8.98 -3.98
C SER A 22 -2.72 -8.19 -3.17
N PRO A 23 -3.69 -7.50 -3.81
CA PRO A 23 -4.68 -6.73 -3.08
C PRO A 23 -5.51 -7.59 -2.14
N ALA A 24 -5.88 -7.05 -0.98
CA ALA A 24 -6.71 -7.73 0.00
C ALA A 24 -8.03 -6.99 0.18
N SER A 25 -9.11 -7.74 0.26
CA SER A 25 -10.44 -7.16 0.48
C SER A 25 -10.56 -6.63 1.90
N VAL A 26 -11.48 -5.67 2.10
CA VAL A 26 -11.79 -5.17 3.43
C VAL A 26 -12.23 -6.33 4.34
N GLU A 27 -12.99 -7.26 3.81
CA GLU A 27 -13.47 -8.43 4.57
C GLU A 27 -12.30 -9.28 5.06
N ALA A 28 -11.33 -9.53 4.20
CA ALA A 28 -10.15 -10.31 4.58
C ALA A 28 -9.31 -9.59 5.64
N LEU A 29 -9.11 -8.29 5.47
CA LEU A 29 -8.37 -7.47 6.43
C LEU A 29 -9.08 -7.41 7.78
N ALA A 30 -10.39 -7.22 7.75
CA ALA A 30 -11.20 -7.18 8.98
C ALA A 30 -11.13 -8.50 9.73
N ARG A 31 -11.20 -9.61 9.01
CA ARG A 31 -11.11 -10.94 9.59
C ARG A 31 -9.76 -11.16 10.24
N ALA A 32 -8.69 -10.78 9.56
CA ALA A 32 -7.32 -10.92 10.08
C ALA A 32 -7.09 -10.09 11.34
N LEU A 33 -7.73 -8.91 11.41
CA LEU A 33 -7.54 -7.98 12.52
C LEU A 33 -8.54 -8.19 13.65
N GLY A 34 -9.56 -9.05 13.45
CA GLY A 34 -10.63 -9.20 14.43
C GLY A 34 -11.41 -7.92 14.62
N ALA A 35 -11.59 -7.13 13.57
CA ALA A 35 -12.26 -5.84 13.62
C ALA A 35 -13.46 -5.82 12.68
N GLU A 36 -14.35 -4.86 12.88
CA GLU A 36 -15.51 -4.71 12.01
C GLU A 36 -15.10 -4.13 10.66
N ARG A 37 -15.80 -4.54 9.63
CA ARG A 37 -15.55 -4.13 8.27
C ARG A 37 -15.53 -2.60 8.11
N ASP A 38 -16.54 -1.92 8.69
CA ASP A 38 -16.64 -0.47 8.54
C ASP A 38 -15.50 0.26 9.23
N VAL A 39 -15.04 -0.26 10.36
CA VAL A 39 -13.93 0.32 11.10
C VAL A 39 -12.64 0.21 10.28
N VAL A 40 -12.42 -0.96 9.66
CA VAL A 40 -11.26 -1.18 8.81
C VAL A 40 -11.33 -0.29 7.57
N SER A 41 -12.50 -0.20 6.95
CA SER A 41 -12.70 0.65 5.77
C SER A 41 -12.37 2.11 6.08
N ASP A 42 -12.87 2.63 7.20
CA ASP A 42 -12.59 4.01 7.61
C ASP A 42 -11.10 4.23 7.88
N CYS A 43 -10.45 3.24 8.47
CA CYS A 43 -9.03 3.30 8.75
C CYS A 43 -8.21 3.33 7.45
N LEU A 44 -8.57 2.50 6.48
CA LEU A 44 -7.92 2.48 5.17
C LEU A 44 -8.02 3.84 4.48
N ARG A 45 -9.19 4.45 4.49
CA ARG A 45 -9.39 5.77 3.88
C ARG A 45 -8.63 6.85 4.62
N SER A 46 -8.51 6.73 5.94
CA SER A 46 -7.71 7.66 6.74
C SER A 46 -6.23 7.56 6.38
N ILE A 47 -5.71 6.35 6.22
CA ILE A 47 -4.33 6.14 5.79
C ILE A 47 -4.11 6.73 4.40
N GLN A 48 -5.03 6.46 3.48
CA GLN A 48 -4.96 6.97 2.11
C GLN A 48 -4.88 8.51 2.10
N ARG A 49 -5.77 9.17 2.84
CA ARG A 49 -5.78 10.63 2.91
C ARG A 49 -4.51 11.19 3.51
N GLU A 50 -3.98 10.56 4.54
CA GLU A 50 -2.75 11.04 5.17
C GLU A 50 -1.57 10.93 4.22
N LEU A 51 -1.44 9.80 3.53
CA LEU A 51 -0.37 9.61 2.55
C LEU A 51 -0.46 10.65 1.44
N ASP A 52 -1.68 10.92 0.95
CA ASP A 52 -1.88 11.93 -0.08
C ASP A 52 -1.55 13.33 0.43
N SER A 53 -1.99 13.68 1.64
CA SER A 53 -1.84 15.02 2.18
C SER A 53 -0.38 15.40 2.42
N ARG A 54 0.47 14.44 2.76
CA ARG A 54 1.89 14.72 2.99
C ARG A 54 2.78 14.42 1.79
N GLY A 55 2.18 14.12 0.64
CA GLY A 55 2.93 13.83 -0.57
C GLY A 55 3.83 12.62 -0.47
N SER A 56 3.37 11.58 0.22
CA SER A 56 4.15 10.36 0.40
C SER A 56 4.48 9.70 -0.93
N GLY A 57 5.63 9.04 -1.00
CA GLY A 57 5.97 8.20 -2.14
C GLY A 57 5.16 6.91 -2.18
N ILE A 58 4.45 6.61 -1.11
CA ILE A 58 3.58 5.44 -1.01
C ILE A 58 2.14 5.88 -1.24
N ASP A 59 1.41 5.13 -2.05
CA ASP A 59 0.02 5.37 -2.36
C ASP A 59 -0.79 4.16 -1.93
N LEU A 60 -1.91 4.38 -1.24
CA LEU A 60 -2.83 3.31 -0.87
C LEU A 60 -4.03 3.39 -1.79
N ARG A 61 -4.29 2.32 -2.54
CA ARG A 61 -5.39 2.32 -3.50
C ARG A 61 -6.29 1.12 -3.35
N GLU A 62 -7.56 1.37 -3.61
CA GLU A 62 -8.57 0.34 -3.70
C GLU A 62 -8.81 -0.01 -5.17
N THR A 63 -8.71 -1.30 -5.48
CA THR A 63 -9.06 -1.83 -6.80
C THR A 63 -10.25 -2.77 -6.65
N GLN A 64 -10.72 -3.34 -7.74
CA GLN A 64 -11.78 -4.34 -7.68
C GLN A 64 -11.41 -5.55 -6.82
N GLU A 65 -10.11 -5.83 -6.72
CA GLU A 65 -9.62 -6.98 -5.95
C GLU A 65 -9.38 -6.66 -4.49
N GLY A 66 -9.28 -5.38 -4.13
CA GLY A 66 -9.05 -4.95 -2.78
C GLY A 66 -8.04 -3.83 -2.65
N TRP A 67 -7.48 -3.71 -1.45
CA TRP A 67 -6.57 -2.65 -1.09
C TRP A 67 -5.12 -3.12 -1.11
N ARG A 68 -4.23 -2.20 -1.51
CA ARG A 68 -2.81 -2.48 -1.53
C ARG A 68 -2.01 -1.19 -1.56
N PHE A 69 -0.78 -1.23 -1.04
CA PHE A 69 0.19 -0.14 -1.24
C PHE A 69 0.79 -0.22 -2.64
N TYR A 70 0.99 0.95 -3.22
CA TYR A 70 1.67 1.12 -4.51
C TYR A 70 2.67 2.25 -4.38
N THR A 71 3.62 2.32 -5.30
CA THR A 71 4.44 3.51 -5.41
C THR A 71 3.60 4.64 -6.03
N ARG A 72 3.92 5.87 -5.63
CA ARG A 72 3.24 7.04 -6.21
C ARG A 72 3.63 7.16 -7.68
N THR A 73 2.64 7.29 -8.56
CA THR A 73 2.90 7.32 -10.01
C THR A 73 3.84 8.45 -10.42
N ASP A 74 3.82 9.57 -9.70
CA ASP A 74 4.71 10.70 -9.97
C ASP A 74 6.18 10.30 -9.85
N ASN A 75 6.48 9.26 -9.11
CA ASN A 75 7.85 8.81 -8.85
C ASN A 75 8.26 7.62 -9.73
N ALA A 76 7.45 7.28 -10.73
CA ALA A 76 7.71 6.12 -11.59
C ALA A 76 9.08 6.20 -12.25
N GLY A 77 9.49 7.39 -12.68
CA GLY A 77 10.80 7.56 -13.32
C GLY A 77 11.96 7.22 -12.39
N ALA A 78 11.87 7.66 -11.13
CA ALA A 78 12.92 7.39 -10.15
C ALA A 78 13.00 5.90 -9.82
N VAL A 79 11.85 5.25 -9.68
CA VAL A 79 11.79 3.80 -9.39
C VAL A 79 12.37 3.01 -10.55
N GLU A 80 11.98 3.35 -11.78
CA GLU A 80 12.46 2.68 -12.98
C GLU A 80 13.98 2.83 -13.11
N GLU A 81 14.49 4.03 -12.92
CA GLU A 81 15.93 4.28 -13.02
C GLU A 81 16.72 3.46 -12.00
N PHE A 82 16.22 3.37 -10.78
CA PHE A 82 16.86 2.55 -9.75
C PHE A 82 16.93 1.08 -10.18
N LEU A 83 15.84 0.57 -10.75
CA LEU A 83 15.78 -0.82 -11.18
C LEU A 83 16.70 -1.09 -12.36
N LEU A 84 16.82 -0.14 -13.28
CA LEU A 84 17.68 -0.29 -14.46
C LEU A 84 19.17 -0.22 -14.13
N ASP A 85 19.53 0.33 -12.97
CA ASP A 85 20.92 0.44 -12.54
C ASP A 85 21.49 -0.85 -11.92
N GLY A 86 20.79 -1.97 -12.07
CA GLY A 86 21.28 -3.24 -11.56
C GLY A 86 20.92 -3.51 -10.11
N ALA A 87 20.19 -2.62 -9.46
CA ALA A 87 19.79 -2.81 -8.06
C ALA A 87 18.65 -3.82 -7.93
N GLN A 88 18.00 -4.17 -9.03
CA GLN A 88 16.84 -5.03 -9.06
C GLN A 88 17.07 -6.41 -8.46
N THR A 89 18.30 -6.87 -8.41
CA THR A 89 18.62 -8.19 -7.85
C THR A 89 18.31 -8.29 -6.36
N LYS A 90 18.13 -7.15 -5.69
CA LYS A 90 17.85 -7.09 -4.27
C LYS A 90 16.38 -6.81 -3.96
N LEU A 91 15.55 -6.68 -4.99
CA LEU A 91 14.16 -6.28 -4.79
C LEU A 91 13.29 -7.46 -4.39
N SER A 92 12.31 -7.19 -3.54
CA SER A 92 11.29 -8.16 -3.20
C SER A 92 10.32 -8.32 -4.37
N ARG A 93 9.59 -9.44 -4.35
CA ARG A 93 8.54 -9.68 -5.33
C ARG A 93 7.48 -8.58 -5.31
N ALA A 94 7.12 -8.13 -4.12
CA ALA A 94 6.11 -7.08 -3.97
C ALA A 94 6.55 -5.78 -4.64
N ALA A 95 7.84 -5.41 -4.51
CA ALA A 95 8.36 -4.22 -5.15
C ALA A 95 8.30 -4.33 -6.67
N LEU A 96 8.64 -5.49 -7.22
CA LEU A 96 8.57 -5.72 -8.66
C LEU A 96 7.13 -5.64 -9.18
N GLU A 97 6.20 -6.19 -8.45
CA GLU A 97 4.79 -6.13 -8.83
C GLU A 97 4.27 -4.69 -8.79
N THR A 98 4.68 -3.92 -7.80
CA THR A 98 4.32 -2.51 -7.71
C THR A 98 4.85 -1.74 -8.91
N LEU A 99 6.08 -2.00 -9.33
CA LEU A 99 6.65 -1.37 -10.51
C LEU A 99 5.84 -1.72 -11.76
N ALA A 100 5.46 -2.98 -11.93
CA ALA A 100 4.68 -3.41 -13.07
C ALA A 100 3.35 -2.64 -13.15
N VAL A 101 2.68 -2.44 -12.03
CA VAL A 101 1.43 -1.67 -11.97
C VAL A 101 1.68 -0.21 -12.38
N VAL A 102 2.75 0.39 -11.86
CA VAL A 102 3.10 1.78 -12.18
C VAL A 102 3.38 1.94 -13.67
N LEU A 103 4.16 1.05 -14.24
CA LEU A 103 4.48 1.10 -15.68
C LEU A 103 3.22 0.91 -16.54
N SER A 104 2.33 0.03 -16.13
CA SER A 104 1.08 -0.18 -16.82
C SER A 104 0.23 1.09 -16.85
N LEU A 105 0.23 1.86 -15.77
CA LEU A 105 -0.51 3.12 -15.70
C LEU A 105 0.11 4.20 -16.60
N ILE A 106 1.41 4.17 -16.81
CA ILE A 106 2.12 5.15 -17.63
C ILE A 106 1.83 4.94 -19.11
N HIS A 107 1.60 3.72 -19.52
CA HIS A 107 1.44 3.37 -20.93
C HIS A 107 0.02 3.58 -21.48
N ILE A 108 -0.84 4.16 -20.72
CA ILE A 108 -2.22 4.40 -21.16
C ILE A 108 -2.32 5.58 -22.13
#